data_b7a33b378d821c0a3bdee3883c310530
#
_entry.id   b7a33b378d821c0a3bdee3883c310530
#
_cell.length_a   1.000
_cell.length_b   1.000
_cell.length_c   1.000
_cell.angle_alpha   90.00
_cell.angle_beta   90.00
_cell.angle_gamma   90.00
#
_symmetry.space_group_name_H-M   'P 1'
#
loop_
_entity.id
_entity.type
_entity.pdbx_description
1 polymer ?
#
loop_
_entity_poly.entity_id
_entity_poly.type
_entity_poly.pdbx_seq_one_letter_code
_entity_poly.pdbx_strand_id
1 'polypeptide(L)'
;MTANTIESIYDIQLKSWDNKDNFLSKYKGKVTLIVNVTANCGNAPQLAPLEEIYQKYKDQGFEIAAIPTNDFCGPGITYNEWENGITCANDARTYALDTYQVTYDFSEMITSQAHDVWREKRNNYRETHPLFEALAPKTFPMGGNFEKFLIDRDGNFVKRFHNFTLLDYYYDNVKKGIYAMKQNDPEPLTSQEAYELICSEIEKLL
;
A
#
# COMPACT_ATOMS: atom_id res chain seq x y z
N MET A 1 -21.43 -14.72 -20.22
CA MET A 1 -21.09 -13.99 -18.98
C MET A 1 -20.29 -12.78 -19.42
N THR A 2 -20.87 -11.59 -19.35
CA THR A 2 -20.18 -10.34 -19.69
C THR A 2 -19.15 -10.10 -18.59
N ALA A 3 -17.88 -10.03 -18.97
CA ALA A 3 -16.82 -9.56 -18.06
C ALA A 3 -17.26 -8.16 -17.56
N ASN A 4 -17.46 -8.03 -16.26
CA ASN A 4 -17.62 -6.72 -15.65
C ASN A 4 -16.29 -5.97 -15.86
N THR A 5 -16.26 -5.09 -16.84
CA THR A 5 -15.16 -4.14 -16.99
C THR A 5 -15.22 -3.21 -15.78
N ILE A 6 -14.22 -3.29 -14.92
CA ILE A 6 -14.05 -2.32 -13.83
C ILE A 6 -13.74 -0.98 -14.51
N GLU A 7 -14.69 -0.05 -14.47
CA GLU A 7 -14.53 1.28 -15.09
C GLU A 7 -13.72 2.22 -14.21
N SER A 8 -13.70 1.98 -12.90
CA SER A 8 -12.97 2.79 -11.93
C SER A 8 -12.50 1.94 -10.75
N ILE A 9 -11.34 2.25 -10.19
CA ILE A 9 -10.84 1.64 -8.94
C ILE A 9 -11.87 1.79 -7.81
N TYR A 10 -12.62 2.89 -7.79
CA TYR A 10 -13.63 3.16 -6.76
C TYR A 10 -14.87 2.28 -6.83
N ASP A 11 -15.06 1.51 -7.90
CA ASP A 11 -16.18 0.56 -8.07
C ASP A 11 -15.84 -0.85 -7.55
N ILE A 12 -14.58 -1.09 -7.19
CA ILE A 12 -14.14 -2.37 -6.65
C ILE A 12 -14.72 -2.56 -5.25
N GLN A 13 -15.38 -3.70 -5.04
CA GLN A 13 -15.97 -4.04 -3.74
C GLN A 13 -14.87 -4.32 -2.73
N LEU A 14 -14.89 -3.57 -1.65
CA LEU A 14 -13.97 -3.70 -0.52
C LEU A 14 -14.67 -3.18 0.73
N LYS A 15 -14.50 -3.86 1.85
CA LYS A 15 -15.04 -3.42 3.14
C LYS A 15 -14.03 -2.57 3.90
N SER A 16 -14.54 -1.78 4.83
CA SER A 16 -13.69 -1.13 5.83
C SER A 16 -13.24 -2.12 6.91
N TRP A 17 -12.27 -1.73 7.73
CA TRP A 17 -11.77 -2.52 8.85
C TRP A 17 -12.87 -2.96 9.84
N ASP A 18 -13.95 -2.18 9.97
CA ASP A 18 -15.11 -2.43 10.81
C ASP A 18 -16.29 -3.08 10.04
N ASN A 19 -15.99 -3.70 8.90
CA ASN A 19 -16.90 -4.52 8.08
C ASN A 19 -18.06 -3.76 7.40
N LYS A 20 -17.91 -2.45 7.16
CA LYS A 20 -18.85 -1.67 6.35
C LYS A 20 -18.51 -1.81 4.87
N ASP A 21 -19.53 -1.95 4.04
CA ASP A 21 -19.38 -2.08 2.59
C ASP A 21 -18.93 -0.77 1.91
N ASN A 22 -18.44 -0.92 0.68
CA ASN A 22 -18.10 0.19 -0.22
C ASN A 22 -16.99 1.12 0.28
N PHE A 23 -15.93 0.57 0.87
CA PHE A 23 -14.80 1.33 1.39
C PHE A 23 -14.19 2.28 0.36
N LEU A 24 -13.97 1.82 -0.88
CA LEU A 24 -13.35 2.65 -1.93
C LEU A 24 -14.31 3.69 -2.53
N SER A 25 -15.61 3.41 -2.56
CA SER A 25 -16.58 4.30 -3.21
C SER A 25 -16.71 5.68 -2.53
N LYS A 26 -16.36 5.78 -1.25
CA LYS A 26 -16.36 7.05 -0.50
C LYS A 26 -15.29 8.04 -0.99
N TYR A 27 -14.31 7.55 -1.75
CA TYR A 27 -13.22 8.36 -2.30
C TYR A 27 -13.51 8.89 -3.72
N LYS A 28 -14.66 8.56 -4.33
CA LYS A 28 -15.05 9.12 -5.63
C LYS A 28 -15.00 10.65 -5.61
N GLY A 29 -14.36 11.23 -6.62
CA GLY A 29 -14.17 12.67 -6.73
C GLY A 29 -13.00 13.23 -5.91
N LYS A 30 -12.22 12.37 -5.24
CA LYS A 30 -11.04 12.75 -4.48
C LYS A 30 -9.78 12.14 -5.09
N VAL A 31 -8.66 12.83 -4.95
CA VAL A 31 -7.33 12.27 -5.23
C VAL A 31 -7.00 11.29 -4.10
N THR A 32 -6.66 10.05 -4.42
CA THR A 32 -6.46 9.01 -3.41
C THR A 32 -5.11 8.34 -3.53
N LEU A 33 -4.38 8.21 -2.43
CA LEU A 33 -3.19 7.39 -2.33
C LEU A 33 -3.55 6.06 -1.67
N ILE A 34 -3.55 4.97 -2.45
CA ILE A 34 -3.78 3.61 -1.94
C ILE A 34 -2.44 3.04 -1.49
N VAL A 35 -2.35 2.56 -0.26
CA VAL A 35 -1.10 2.02 0.32
C VAL A 35 -1.37 0.66 0.94
N ASN A 36 -0.63 -0.39 0.53
CA ASN A 36 -0.69 -1.65 1.26
C ASN A 36 0.16 -1.57 2.53
N VAL A 37 -0.44 -1.85 3.66
CA VAL A 37 0.15 -1.66 4.98
C VAL A 37 0.20 -2.94 5.80
N THR A 38 1.11 -2.98 6.77
CA THR A 38 1.17 -4.03 7.79
C THR A 38 1.78 -3.46 9.08
N ALA A 39 1.69 -4.19 10.19
CA ALA A 39 2.37 -3.85 11.44
C ALA A 39 3.77 -4.47 11.50
N ASN A 40 4.60 -3.97 12.41
CA ASN A 40 5.91 -4.53 12.79
C ASN A 40 6.84 -4.87 11.60
N CYS A 41 6.79 -4.07 10.56
CA CYS A 41 7.60 -4.19 9.37
C CYS A 41 8.67 -3.10 9.35
N GLY A 42 9.86 -3.39 8.81
CA GLY A 42 10.92 -2.38 8.62
C GLY A 42 10.47 -1.16 7.80
N ASN A 43 9.41 -1.31 7.00
CA ASN A 43 8.82 -0.23 6.21
C ASN A 43 7.74 0.57 6.98
N ALA A 44 7.33 0.14 8.17
CA ALA A 44 6.27 0.79 8.96
C ALA A 44 6.57 2.26 9.37
N PRO A 45 7.82 2.70 9.56
CA PRO A 45 8.09 4.12 9.81
C PRO A 45 7.57 5.09 8.74
N GLN A 46 7.26 4.60 7.53
CA GLN A 46 6.62 5.41 6.49
C GLN A 46 5.20 5.89 6.85
N LEU A 47 4.57 5.28 7.87
CA LEU A 47 3.26 5.73 8.36
C LEU A 47 3.29 7.19 8.84
N ALA A 48 4.40 7.63 9.46
CA ALA A 48 4.53 9.00 9.93
C ALA A 48 4.52 10.04 8.78
N PRO A 49 5.42 9.99 7.79
CA PRO A 49 5.38 10.94 6.67
C PRO A 49 4.11 10.79 5.80
N LEU A 50 3.48 9.62 5.74
CA LEU A 50 2.18 9.46 5.07
C LEU A 50 1.08 10.23 5.83
N GLU A 51 1.08 10.20 7.17
CA GLU A 51 0.14 11.00 7.95
C GLU A 51 0.38 12.51 7.76
N GLU A 52 1.64 12.95 7.69
CA GLU A 52 1.97 14.35 7.39
C GLU A 52 1.42 14.80 6.03
N ILE A 53 1.58 13.98 4.99
CA ILE A 53 1.01 14.22 3.66
C ILE A 53 -0.51 14.27 3.74
N TYR A 54 -1.14 13.35 4.46
CA TYR A 54 -2.59 13.33 4.64
C TYR A 54 -3.09 14.60 5.30
N GLN A 55 -2.50 15.01 6.43
CA GLN A 55 -2.88 16.23 7.13
C GLN A 55 -2.70 17.48 6.26
N LYS A 56 -1.69 17.52 5.41
CA LYS A 56 -1.41 18.64 4.50
C LYS A 56 -2.50 18.84 3.44
N TYR A 57 -3.08 17.73 2.92
CA TYR A 57 -3.94 17.80 1.72
C TYR A 57 -5.40 17.34 1.93
N LYS A 58 -5.77 16.74 3.07
CA LYS A 58 -7.12 16.19 3.30
C LYS A 58 -8.25 17.21 3.05
N ASP A 59 -8.05 18.45 3.45
CA ASP A 59 -9.04 19.52 3.29
C ASP A 59 -9.12 20.05 1.84
N GLN A 60 -8.25 19.60 0.96
CA GLN A 60 -8.20 19.96 -0.46
C GLN A 60 -8.76 18.84 -1.37
N GLY A 61 -9.30 17.78 -0.78
CA GLY A 61 -9.89 16.67 -1.52
C GLY A 61 -8.90 15.54 -1.80
N PHE A 62 -7.90 15.37 -0.94
CA PHE A 62 -6.98 14.24 -0.92
C PHE A 62 -7.33 13.25 0.19
N GLU A 63 -7.14 11.96 -0.08
CA GLU A 63 -7.35 10.89 0.89
C GLU A 63 -6.23 9.85 0.82
N ILE A 64 -6.01 9.13 1.92
CA ILE A 64 -5.21 7.92 1.95
C ILE A 64 -6.12 6.74 2.30
N ALA A 65 -6.05 5.69 1.48
CA ALA A 65 -6.71 4.42 1.70
C ALA A 65 -5.67 3.37 2.10
N ALA A 66 -5.56 3.06 3.39
CA ALA A 66 -4.68 2.02 3.88
C ALA A 66 -5.30 0.65 3.71
N ILE A 67 -4.59 -0.26 3.03
CA ILE A 67 -5.04 -1.61 2.72
C ILE A 67 -4.17 -2.61 3.51
N PRO A 68 -4.65 -3.17 4.62
CA PRO A 68 -3.92 -4.18 5.38
C PRO A 68 -3.65 -5.42 4.55
N THR A 69 -2.38 -5.85 4.50
CA THR A 69 -1.95 -7.08 3.82
C THR A 69 -0.92 -7.82 4.67
N ASN A 70 -0.84 -9.14 4.53
CA ASN A 70 0.12 -9.97 5.24
C ASN A 70 0.89 -10.91 4.31
N ASP A 71 1.03 -10.54 3.05
CA ASP A 71 1.61 -11.39 2.00
C ASP A 71 3.14 -11.42 2.03
N PHE A 72 3.77 -10.41 2.57
CA PHE A 72 5.23 -10.22 2.58
C PHE A 72 5.88 -10.56 3.92
N CYS A 73 5.48 -11.66 4.55
CA CYS A 73 6.23 -12.22 5.67
C CYS A 73 7.39 -13.11 5.16
N GLY A 74 8.48 -13.19 5.94
CA GLY A 74 9.72 -13.88 5.53
C GLY A 74 9.56 -15.36 5.17
N PRO A 75 10.53 -15.96 4.42
CA PRO A 75 10.48 -17.38 4.04
C PRO A 75 10.45 -18.30 5.27
N GLY A 76 9.53 -19.27 5.24
CA GLY A 76 9.41 -20.26 6.31
C GLY A 76 8.66 -19.79 7.54
N ILE A 77 8.23 -18.54 7.58
CA ILE A 77 7.37 -18.01 8.64
C ILE A 77 5.92 -18.19 8.20
N THR A 78 5.17 -19.01 8.89
CA THR A 78 3.73 -19.06 8.70
C THR A 78 3.11 -17.82 9.32
N TYR A 79 2.00 -17.37 8.77
CA TYR A 79 1.23 -16.24 9.27
C TYR A 79 0.92 -16.32 10.78
N ASN A 80 0.65 -17.54 11.29
CA ASN A 80 0.38 -17.79 12.70
C ASN A 80 1.65 -17.83 13.58
N GLU A 81 2.84 -17.93 12.98
CA GLU A 81 4.14 -18.01 13.67
C GLU A 81 4.86 -16.66 13.70
N TRP A 82 4.35 -15.67 13.00
CA TRP A 82 4.88 -14.31 13.09
C TRP A 82 4.29 -13.63 14.31
N GLU A 83 4.98 -13.74 15.44
CA GLU A 83 4.54 -13.18 16.75
C GLU A 83 4.17 -11.69 16.70
N ASN A 84 4.60 -10.97 15.66
CA ASN A 84 4.37 -9.55 15.46
C ASN A 84 3.55 -9.24 14.19
N GLY A 85 3.01 -10.25 13.50
CA GLY A 85 2.21 -10.06 12.31
C GLY A 85 0.79 -9.61 12.61
N ILE A 86 0.14 -9.00 11.62
CA ILE A 86 -1.29 -8.70 11.71
C ILE A 86 -2.11 -9.95 11.44
N THR A 87 -3.16 -10.17 12.22
CA THR A 87 -4.12 -11.26 12.03
C THR A 87 -5.43 -10.77 11.41
N CYS A 88 -5.68 -9.49 11.52
CA CYS A 88 -6.84 -8.82 10.92
C CYS A 88 -6.52 -7.34 10.61
N ALA A 89 -7.44 -6.69 9.95
CA ALA A 89 -7.32 -5.27 9.62
C ALA A 89 -7.15 -4.36 10.85
N ASN A 90 -7.84 -4.71 11.93
CA ASN A 90 -7.80 -3.91 13.17
C ASN A 90 -6.41 -3.92 13.81
N ASP A 91 -5.63 -4.98 13.67
CA ASP A 91 -4.25 -5.05 14.22
C ASP A 91 -3.37 -4.00 13.53
N ALA A 92 -3.43 -3.91 12.19
CA ALA A 92 -2.67 -2.91 11.44
C ALA A 92 -3.10 -1.48 11.78
N ARG A 93 -4.42 -1.26 11.88
CA ARG A 93 -4.99 0.04 12.24
C ARG A 93 -4.58 0.47 13.63
N THR A 94 -4.73 -0.40 14.63
CA THR A 94 -4.37 -0.12 16.02
C THR A 94 -2.89 0.19 16.14
N TYR A 95 -2.03 -0.61 15.51
CA TYR A 95 -0.59 -0.35 15.47
C TYR A 95 -0.26 1.02 14.85
N ALA A 96 -0.88 1.37 13.73
CA ALA A 96 -0.65 2.64 13.06
C ALA A 96 -1.14 3.83 13.90
N LEU A 97 -2.30 3.69 14.55
CA LEU A 97 -2.86 4.71 15.42
C LEU A 97 -1.99 4.92 16.67
N ASP A 98 -1.66 3.84 17.39
CA ASP A 98 -0.97 3.91 18.68
C ASP A 98 0.49 4.34 18.55
N THR A 99 1.15 3.93 17.43
CA THR A 99 2.58 4.18 17.23
C THR A 99 2.85 5.48 16.46
N TYR A 100 2.01 5.80 15.46
CA TYR A 100 2.26 6.89 14.51
C TYR A 100 1.13 7.92 14.45
N GLN A 101 0.09 7.79 15.28
CA GLN A 101 -1.10 8.66 15.35
C GLN A 101 -1.80 8.82 13.99
N VAL A 102 -1.80 7.78 13.17
CA VAL A 102 -2.43 7.76 11.85
C VAL A 102 -3.93 7.98 11.96
N THR A 103 -4.47 8.90 11.16
CA THR A 103 -5.90 9.29 11.17
C THR A 103 -6.66 8.97 9.89
N TYR A 104 -5.98 8.60 8.79
CA TYR A 104 -6.64 8.11 7.58
C TYR A 104 -7.23 6.71 7.74
N ASP A 105 -8.11 6.32 6.83
CA ASP A 105 -8.94 5.13 6.98
C ASP A 105 -8.28 3.83 6.49
N PHE A 106 -8.71 2.72 7.09
CA PHE A 106 -8.26 1.36 6.80
C PHE A 106 -9.39 0.50 6.21
N SER A 107 -9.06 -0.32 5.21
CA SER A 107 -9.94 -1.36 4.69
C SER A 107 -9.89 -2.64 5.54
N GLU A 108 -10.72 -3.61 5.17
CA GLU A 108 -10.49 -5.01 5.56
C GLU A 108 -9.14 -5.50 5.06
N MET A 109 -8.65 -6.59 5.65
CA MET A 109 -7.39 -7.22 5.22
C MET A 109 -7.64 -8.07 3.97
N ILE A 110 -6.86 -7.80 2.92
CA ILE A 110 -6.95 -8.53 1.65
C ILE A 110 -5.59 -9.05 1.20
N THR A 111 -5.61 -9.90 0.20
CA THR A 111 -4.40 -10.44 -0.43
C THR A 111 -3.94 -9.53 -1.54
N SER A 112 -2.72 -8.98 -1.41
CA SER A 112 -2.14 -8.10 -2.43
C SER A 112 -1.43 -8.84 -3.54
N GLN A 113 -0.99 -10.07 -3.28
CA GLN A 113 -0.25 -10.86 -4.26
C GLN A 113 -0.41 -12.35 -4.02
N ALA A 114 -0.83 -13.07 -5.06
CA ALA A 114 -0.71 -14.52 -5.14
C ALA A 114 0.75 -14.87 -5.43
N HIS A 115 1.52 -15.27 -4.43
CA HIS A 115 2.94 -15.61 -4.61
C HIS A 115 3.15 -17.11 -4.47
N ASP A 116 3.59 -17.77 -5.55
CA ASP A 116 3.72 -19.23 -5.61
C ASP A 116 4.77 -19.78 -4.62
N VAL A 117 5.89 -19.09 -4.46
CA VAL A 117 7.00 -19.55 -3.61
C VAL A 117 6.69 -19.49 -2.12
N TRP A 118 5.86 -18.54 -1.69
CA TRP A 118 5.55 -18.33 -0.28
C TRP A 118 4.27 -19.02 0.16
N ARG A 119 3.37 -19.31 -0.79
CA ARG A 119 2.02 -19.85 -0.56
C ARG A 119 1.93 -21.35 -0.69
N GLU A 120 2.77 -22.00 -1.48
CA GLU A 120 2.84 -23.46 -1.52
C GLU A 120 3.13 -24.07 -0.14
N LYS A 121 3.80 -23.31 0.75
CA LYS A 121 4.07 -23.71 2.13
C LYS A 121 2.99 -23.32 3.14
N ARG A 122 2.01 -22.52 2.72
CA ARG A 122 0.86 -22.14 3.54
C ARG A 122 -0.35 -22.86 2.99
N ASN A 123 -0.96 -23.73 3.75
CA ASN A 123 -2.18 -24.46 3.37
C ASN A 123 -3.41 -23.57 3.08
N ASN A 124 -3.24 -22.25 2.88
CA ASN A 124 -4.27 -21.25 2.65
C ASN A 124 -3.93 -20.41 1.43
N TYR A 125 -4.02 -21.02 0.23
CA TYR A 125 -3.98 -20.26 -1.02
C TYR A 125 -5.12 -19.24 -1.05
N ARG A 126 -4.78 -17.97 -1.23
CA ARG A 126 -5.75 -16.90 -1.48
C ARG A 126 -5.43 -16.27 -2.83
N GLU A 127 -6.45 -16.06 -3.63
CA GLU A 127 -6.32 -15.30 -4.88
C GLU A 127 -6.01 -13.84 -4.58
N THR A 128 -5.25 -13.20 -5.47
CA THR A 128 -5.05 -11.76 -5.41
C THR A 128 -6.40 -11.05 -5.49
N HIS A 129 -6.60 -10.07 -4.62
CA HIS A 129 -7.83 -9.30 -4.65
C HIS A 129 -7.91 -8.45 -5.92
N PRO A 130 -9.10 -8.25 -6.55
CA PRO A 130 -9.27 -7.47 -7.78
C PRO A 130 -8.64 -6.07 -7.74
N LEU A 131 -8.60 -5.42 -6.58
CA LEU A 131 -7.91 -4.15 -6.40
C LEU A 131 -6.42 -4.24 -6.80
N PHE A 132 -5.72 -5.23 -6.30
CA PHE A 132 -4.29 -5.39 -6.60
C PHE A 132 -4.04 -6.06 -7.95
N GLU A 133 -5.00 -6.79 -8.50
CA GLU A 133 -4.93 -7.21 -9.91
C GLU A 133 -4.98 -6.01 -10.86
N ALA A 134 -5.77 -5.00 -10.53
CA ALA A 134 -5.85 -3.77 -11.31
C ALA A 134 -4.61 -2.87 -11.12
N LEU A 135 -4.11 -2.72 -9.88
CA LEU A 135 -3.02 -1.79 -9.54
C LEU A 135 -1.63 -2.37 -9.79
N ALA A 136 -1.45 -3.66 -9.59
CA ALA A 136 -0.16 -4.36 -9.70
C ALA A 136 -0.32 -5.66 -10.49
N PRO A 137 -0.52 -5.59 -11.82
CA PRO A 137 -0.73 -6.78 -12.65
C PRO A 137 0.48 -7.73 -12.58
N LYS A 138 0.26 -9.00 -12.94
CA LYS A 138 1.30 -10.05 -12.90
C LYS A 138 2.58 -9.70 -13.65
N THR A 139 2.50 -8.82 -14.65
CA THR A 139 3.66 -8.32 -15.40
C THR A 139 4.52 -7.34 -14.61
N PHE A 140 3.95 -6.72 -13.56
CA PHE A 140 4.65 -5.82 -12.67
C PHE A 140 4.11 -5.97 -11.23
N PRO A 141 4.40 -7.11 -10.58
CA PRO A 141 3.83 -7.49 -9.29
C PRO A 141 4.27 -6.56 -8.16
N MET A 142 3.62 -6.69 -7.02
CA MET A 142 3.99 -5.99 -5.78
C MET A 142 5.42 -6.33 -5.36
N GLY A 143 6.22 -5.33 -5.01
CA GLY A 143 7.60 -5.51 -4.53
C GLY A 143 7.69 -5.71 -3.02
N GLY A 144 6.67 -5.34 -2.27
CA GLY A 144 6.67 -5.46 -0.81
C GLY A 144 5.55 -4.69 -0.12
N ASN A 145 5.62 -4.63 1.20
CA ASN A 145 4.73 -3.80 2.00
C ASN A 145 5.05 -2.31 1.79
N PHE A 146 4.05 -1.47 1.88
CA PHE A 146 4.13 -0.01 1.72
C PHE A 146 4.38 0.46 0.28
N GLU A 147 3.92 -0.25 -0.73
CA GLU A 147 3.76 0.33 -2.06
C GLU A 147 2.58 1.30 -2.09
N LYS A 148 2.72 2.35 -2.88
CA LYS A 148 1.75 3.42 -2.95
C LYS A 148 1.29 3.59 -4.38
N PHE A 149 -0.02 3.74 -4.58
CA PHE A 149 -0.67 3.89 -5.87
C PHE A 149 -1.50 5.17 -5.85
N LEU A 150 -1.12 6.15 -6.64
CA LEU A 150 -1.84 7.42 -6.77
C LEU A 150 -2.96 7.26 -7.79
N ILE A 151 -4.15 7.65 -7.38
CA ILE A 151 -5.40 7.55 -8.14
C ILE A 151 -5.99 8.96 -8.27
N ASP A 152 -6.42 9.31 -9.47
CA ASP A 152 -7.08 10.58 -9.73
C ASP A 152 -8.54 10.61 -9.24
N ARG A 153 -9.21 11.75 -9.41
CA ARG A 153 -10.60 11.96 -8.98
C ARG A 153 -11.61 11.04 -9.68
N ASP A 154 -11.28 10.58 -10.88
CA ASP A 154 -12.13 9.71 -11.70
C ASP A 154 -11.88 8.21 -11.40
N GLY A 155 -10.86 7.90 -10.60
CA GLY A 155 -10.49 6.55 -10.22
C GLY A 155 -9.50 5.89 -11.19
N ASN A 156 -8.81 6.68 -12.01
CA ASN A 156 -7.75 6.19 -12.87
C ASN A 156 -6.42 6.10 -12.13
N PHE A 157 -5.66 5.06 -12.40
CA PHE A 157 -4.29 4.91 -11.92
C PHE A 157 -3.39 5.97 -12.57
N VAL A 158 -2.65 6.71 -11.75
CA VAL A 158 -1.73 7.77 -12.21
C VAL A 158 -0.28 7.34 -12.05
N LYS A 159 0.12 6.92 -10.84
CA LYS A 159 1.53 6.63 -10.53
C LYS A 159 1.67 5.64 -9.39
N ARG A 160 2.71 4.81 -9.48
CA ARG A 160 3.14 3.89 -8.42
C ARG A 160 4.44 4.38 -7.80
N PHE A 161 4.53 4.33 -6.48
CA PHE A 161 5.76 4.60 -5.74
C PHE A 161 6.21 3.33 -5.05
N HIS A 162 7.50 3.08 -5.09
CA HIS A 162 8.11 1.86 -4.56
C HIS A 162 7.91 1.72 -3.04
N ASN A 163 7.94 0.48 -2.54
CA ASN A 163 7.72 0.16 -1.15
C ASN A 163 8.74 0.78 -0.16
N PHE A 164 9.94 1.12 -0.61
CA PHE A 164 10.97 1.82 0.19
C PHE A 164 10.96 3.34 0.05
N THR A 165 10.09 3.89 -0.78
CA THR A 165 9.91 5.34 -0.93
C THR A 165 9.52 5.92 0.44
N LEU A 166 10.15 6.98 0.91
CA LEU A 166 10.06 7.59 2.24
C LEU A 166 10.95 6.96 3.33
N LEU A 167 11.96 6.16 2.95
CA LEU A 167 12.94 5.60 3.88
C LEU A 167 14.37 5.85 3.41
N ASP A 168 15.14 6.59 4.17
CA ASP A 168 16.57 6.84 3.86
C ASP A 168 17.40 5.55 3.89
N TYR A 169 17.01 4.58 4.67
CA TYR A 169 17.74 3.34 4.82
C TYR A 169 17.94 2.60 3.48
N TYR A 170 16.97 2.66 2.56
CA TYR A 170 17.11 2.08 1.23
C TYR A 170 18.11 2.86 0.38
N TYR A 171 17.98 4.18 0.34
CA TYR A 171 18.94 5.09 -0.30
C TYR A 171 20.35 4.84 0.19
N ASP A 172 20.55 4.83 1.49
CA ASP A 172 21.83 4.60 2.13
C ASP A 172 22.47 3.26 1.76
N ASN A 173 21.68 2.18 1.77
CA ASN A 173 22.17 0.84 1.47
C ASN A 173 22.52 0.67 -0.02
N VAL A 174 21.80 1.31 -0.93
CA VAL A 174 22.17 1.36 -2.35
C VAL A 174 23.47 2.15 -2.54
N LYS A 175 23.59 3.33 -1.94
CA LYS A 175 24.81 4.17 -2.03
C LYS A 175 26.04 3.49 -1.40
N LYS A 176 25.84 2.66 -0.38
CA LYS A 176 26.92 1.84 0.24
C LYS A 176 27.23 0.55 -0.54
N GLY A 177 26.49 0.25 -1.62
CA GLY A 177 26.63 -0.98 -2.41
C GLY A 177 26.16 -2.25 -1.69
N ILE A 178 25.37 -2.13 -0.62
CA ILE A 178 24.79 -3.26 0.12
C ILE A 178 23.63 -3.85 -0.66
N TYR A 179 22.80 -2.99 -1.30
CA TYR A 179 21.74 -3.41 -2.20
C TYR A 179 22.12 -3.13 -3.65
N ALA A 180 22.00 -4.17 -4.49
CA ALA A 180 22.15 -4.02 -5.92
C ALA A 180 20.83 -3.52 -6.52
N MET A 181 20.90 -2.44 -7.31
CA MET A 181 19.78 -2.02 -8.14
C MET A 181 19.61 -2.99 -9.31
N LYS A 182 18.36 -3.35 -9.60
CA LYS A 182 18.01 -4.08 -10.83
C LYS A 182 18.01 -3.09 -12.01
N GLN A 183 18.16 -3.63 -13.22
CA GLN A 183 18.30 -2.83 -14.45
C GLN A 183 17.21 -1.77 -14.68
N ASN A 184 16.03 -1.94 -14.12
CA ASN A 184 14.88 -1.04 -14.29
C ASN A 184 14.39 -0.42 -12.97
N ASP A 185 15.16 -0.54 -11.90
CA ASP A 185 14.80 0.12 -10.65
C ASP A 185 14.97 1.63 -10.82
N PRO A 186 14.05 2.46 -10.32
CA PRO A 186 14.23 3.90 -10.31
C PRO A 186 15.43 4.27 -9.42
N GLU A 187 16.11 5.36 -9.78
CA GLU A 187 17.16 5.91 -8.91
C GLU A 187 16.63 6.10 -7.48
N PRO A 188 17.36 5.67 -6.47
CA PRO A 188 16.94 5.79 -5.09
C PRO A 188 16.90 7.26 -4.68
N LEU A 189 15.80 7.66 -4.09
CA LEU A 189 15.59 8.98 -3.53
C LEU A 189 15.82 8.94 -2.01
N THR A 190 16.31 10.05 -1.46
CA THR A 190 16.22 10.29 -0.02
C THR A 190 14.76 10.35 0.42
N SER A 191 14.48 10.17 1.71
CA SER A 191 13.12 10.29 2.24
C SER A 191 12.51 11.66 1.94
N GLN A 192 13.30 12.73 1.99
CA GLN A 192 12.87 14.10 1.69
C GLN A 192 12.51 14.28 0.20
N GLU A 193 13.40 13.85 -0.72
CA GLU A 193 13.12 13.91 -2.15
C GLU A 193 11.88 13.10 -2.53
N ALA A 194 11.71 11.94 -1.91
CA ALA A 194 10.54 11.09 -2.11
C ALA A 194 9.24 11.74 -1.59
N TYR A 195 9.31 12.38 -0.43
CA TYR A 195 8.20 13.14 0.14
C TYR A 195 7.78 14.28 -0.81
N GLU A 196 8.74 15.07 -1.28
CA GLU A 196 8.51 16.18 -2.21
C GLU A 196 7.92 15.68 -3.55
N LEU A 197 8.42 14.56 -4.06
CA LEU A 197 7.91 13.93 -5.28
C LEU A 197 6.43 13.52 -5.09
N ILE A 198 6.08 12.84 -4.00
CA ILE A 198 4.71 12.43 -3.74
C ILE A 198 3.80 13.65 -3.62
N CYS A 199 4.21 14.68 -2.87
CA CYS A 199 3.47 15.92 -2.74
C CYS A 199 3.25 16.59 -4.10
N SER A 200 4.28 16.71 -4.91
CA SER A 200 4.20 17.31 -6.25
C SER A 200 3.23 16.56 -7.18
N GLU A 201 3.21 15.23 -7.13
CA GLU A 201 2.27 14.44 -7.93
C GLU A 201 0.82 14.59 -7.45
N ILE A 202 0.61 14.70 -6.13
CA ILE A 202 -0.72 14.98 -5.55
C ILE A 202 -1.21 16.38 -5.98
N GLU A 203 -0.36 17.41 -5.87
CA GLU A 203 -0.69 18.81 -6.19
C GLU A 203 -1.11 19.00 -7.66
N LYS A 204 -0.61 18.18 -8.58
CA LYS A 204 -1.03 18.20 -10.00
C LYS A 204 -2.47 17.73 -10.22
N LEU A 205 -3.04 17.01 -9.26
CA LEU A 205 -4.37 16.40 -9.37
C LEU A 205 -5.43 17.11 -8.50
N LEU A 206 -5.01 17.93 -7.54
CA LEU A 206 -5.90 18.72 -6.69
C LEU A 206 -6.50 19.91 -7.42
#